data_6875caa8d49992fa9c41d79d254ebd4c
#
_entry.id   6875caa8d49992fa9c41d79d254ebd4c
#
_cell.length_a   1.000
_cell.length_b   1.000
_cell.length_c   1.000
_cell.angle_alpha   90.00
_cell.angle_beta   90.00
_cell.angle_gamma   90.00
#
_symmetry.space_group_name_H-M   'P 1'
#
loop_
_entity.id
_entity.type
_entity.pdbx_description
1 polymer ?
#
loop_
_entity_poly.entity_id
_entity_poly.type
_entity_poly.pdbx_seq_one_letter_code
_entity_poly.pdbx_strand_id
1 'polypeptide(L)'
;MKDKIIKKATDMFLKLGFKSVTMDDIACEMCISKKTIYKYFSNKERLIEEGTEVVHQKIHALMDEVISQNHNAIAENFQMREMFKEMFQSFDQSPAYQLKKHYPEIYQKMMENEIEDCSQMFRQNIEKGITQGLYRQETD
;
A
#
# COMPACT_ATOMS: atom_id res chain seq x y z
N MET A 1 16.19 4.21 -13.69
CA MET A 1 16.28 2.74 -13.72
C MET A 1 15.76 2.12 -12.41
N LYS A 2 16.18 2.62 -11.26
CA LYS A 2 15.75 2.12 -9.94
C LYS A 2 14.22 2.07 -9.81
N ASP A 3 13.54 3.17 -10.07
CA ASP A 3 12.07 3.27 -9.96
C ASP A 3 11.33 2.33 -10.92
N LYS A 4 11.88 2.12 -12.11
CA LYS A 4 11.33 1.15 -13.07
C LYS A 4 11.44 -0.28 -12.56
N ILE A 5 12.53 -0.63 -11.89
CA ILE A 5 12.74 -1.95 -11.28
C ILE A 5 11.74 -2.14 -10.14
N ILE A 6 11.60 -1.17 -9.23
CA ILE A 6 10.64 -1.22 -8.12
C ILE A 6 9.23 -1.43 -8.65
N LYS A 7 8.81 -0.60 -9.61
CA LYS A 7 7.46 -0.67 -10.18
C LYS A 7 7.18 -2.04 -10.80
N LYS A 8 8.08 -2.51 -11.67
CA LYS A 8 7.90 -3.80 -12.34
C LYS A 8 7.92 -4.97 -11.36
N ALA A 9 8.87 -4.97 -10.44
CA ALA A 9 8.98 -6.00 -9.42
C ALA A 9 7.73 -6.03 -8.53
N THR A 10 7.25 -4.88 -8.09
CA THR A 10 6.04 -4.77 -7.26
C THR A 10 4.81 -5.30 -8.00
N ASP A 11 4.62 -4.93 -9.27
CA ASP A 11 3.54 -5.46 -10.09
C ASP A 11 3.60 -6.99 -10.22
N MET A 12 4.79 -7.55 -10.38
CA MET A 12 4.99 -9.00 -10.44
C MET A 12 4.72 -9.67 -9.08
N PHE A 13 5.19 -9.10 -7.99
CA PHE A 13 4.94 -9.61 -6.64
C PHE A 13 3.44 -9.64 -6.31
N LEU A 14 2.71 -8.60 -6.66
CA LEU A 14 1.27 -8.51 -6.41
C LEU A 14 0.44 -9.46 -7.28
N LYS A 15 0.91 -9.79 -8.47
CA LYS A 15 0.20 -10.69 -9.39
C LYS A 15 0.56 -12.16 -9.19
N LEU A 16 1.83 -12.44 -8.94
CA LEU A 16 2.40 -13.80 -8.96
C LEU A 16 2.83 -14.29 -7.57
N GLY A 17 2.90 -13.38 -6.60
CA GLY A 17 3.30 -13.64 -5.23
C GLY A 17 4.75 -13.28 -4.91
N PHE A 18 4.99 -12.87 -3.68
CA PHE A 18 6.31 -12.41 -3.21
C PHE A 18 7.35 -13.54 -3.16
N LYS A 19 6.93 -14.76 -2.85
CA LYS A 19 7.82 -15.91 -2.78
C LYS A 19 8.14 -16.47 -4.17
N SER A 20 7.16 -16.50 -5.05
CA SER A 20 7.25 -17.16 -6.36
C SER A 20 8.14 -16.40 -7.35
N VAL A 21 8.17 -15.06 -7.28
CA VAL A 21 8.95 -14.22 -8.17
C VAL A 21 10.41 -14.17 -7.74
N THR A 22 11.32 -14.49 -8.65
CA THR A 22 12.77 -14.41 -8.42
C THR A 22 13.38 -13.16 -9.03
N MET A 23 14.61 -12.84 -8.63
CA MET A 23 15.38 -11.74 -9.26
C MET A 23 15.65 -12.02 -10.75
N ASP A 24 15.82 -13.30 -11.14
CA ASP A 24 15.95 -13.70 -12.53
C ASP A 24 14.68 -13.43 -13.33
N ASP A 25 13.51 -13.72 -12.76
CA ASP A 25 12.21 -13.43 -13.41
C ASP A 25 12.05 -11.95 -13.69
N ILE A 26 12.38 -11.10 -12.72
CA ILE A 26 12.30 -9.64 -12.86
C ILE A 26 13.27 -9.16 -13.96
N ALA A 27 14.50 -9.64 -13.95
CA ALA A 27 15.50 -9.30 -14.95
C ALA A 27 15.06 -9.70 -16.36
N CYS A 28 14.51 -10.89 -16.50
CA CYS A 28 13.96 -11.42 -17.75
C CYS A 28 12.81 -10.54 -18.28
N GLU A 29 11.83 -10.24 -17.43
CA GLU A 29 10.68 -9.40 -17.77
C GLU A 29 11.05 -7.98 -18.16
N MET A 30 12.13 -7.46 -17.62
CA MET A 30 12.63 -6.12 -17.93
C MET A 30 13.66 -6.09 -19.07
N CYS A 31 14.06 -7.24 -19.59
CA CYS A 31 15.14 -7.37 -20.60
C CYS A 31 16.45 -6.71 -20.13
N ILE A 32 16.79 -6.87 -18.86
CA ILE A 32 18.03 -6.38 -18.24
C ILE A 32 18.79 -7.54 -17.59
N SER A 33 20.06 -7.32 -17.27
CA SER A 33 20.83 -8.31 -16.54
C SER A 33 20.47 -8.31 -15.04
N LYS A 34 20.54 -9.48 -14.40
CA LYS A 34 20.44 -9.61 -12.95
C LYS A 34 21.44 -8.70 -12.21
N LYS A 35 22.65 -8.58 -12.76
CA LYS A 35 23.68 -7.66 -12.25
C LYS A 35 23.20 -6.20 -12.22
N THR A 36 22.39 -5.79 -13.19
CA THR A 36 21.80 -4.43 -13.20
C THR A 36 20.86 -4.23 -12.01
N ILE A 37 20.04 -5.22 -11.67
CA ILE A 37 19.16 -5.15 -10.49
C ILE A 37 20.01 -5.04 -9.21
N TYR A 38 21.04 -5.86 -9.06
CA TYR A 38 21.90 -5.85 -7.88
C TYR A 38 22.76 -4.59 -7.71
N LYS A 39 22.86 -3.74 -8.72
CA LYS A 39 23.44 -2.39 -8.57
C LYS A 39 22.59 -1.49 -7.66
N TYR A 40 21.30 -1.70 -7.64
CA TYR A 40 20.34 -0.84 -6.91
C TYR A 40 19.84 -1.48 -5.63
N PHE A 41 19.77 -2.82 -5.57
CA PHE A 41 19.23 -3.58 -4.45
C PHE A 41 20.19 -4.69 -4.07
N SER A 42 20.62 -4.69 -2.82
CA SER A 42 21.57 -5.69 -2.29
C SER A 42 21.00 -7.11 -2.29
N ASN A 43 19.68 -7.24 -2.11
CA ASN A 43 18.97 -8.51 -2.10
C ASN A 43 17.48 -8.31 -2.44
N LYS A 44 16.74 -9.41 -2.52
CA LYS A 44 15.31 -9.40 -2.82
C LYS A 44 14.49 -8.73 -1.72
N GLU A 45 14.86 -8.93 -0.46
CA GLU A 45 14.18 -8.33 0.70
C GLU A 45 14.16 -6.81 0.61
N ARG A 46 15.27 -6.18 0.25
CA ARG A 46 15.34 -4.72 0.05
C ARG A 46 14.44 -4.25 -1.08
N LEU A 47 14.35 -5.01 -2.16
CA LEU A 47 13.44 -4.70 -3.26
C LEU A 47 11.98 -4.81 -2.83
N ILE A 48 11.64 -5.81 -2.04
CA ILE A 48 10.29 -5.99 -1.47
C ILE A 48 9.96 -4.84 -0.51
N GLU A 49 10.86 -4.47 0.40
CA GLU A 49 10.66 -3.34 1.30
C GLU A 49 10.37 -2.04 0.54
N GLU A 50 11.19 -1.70 -0.42
CA GLU A 50 10.99 -0.49 -1.23
C GLU A 50 9.71 -0.59 -2.10
N GLY A 51 9.35 -1.77 -2.56
CA GLY A 51 8.09 -2.01 -3.27
C GLY A 51 6.86 -1.83 -2.40
N THR A 52 6.86 -2.34 -1.18
CA THR A 52 5.76 -2.15 -0.21
C THR A 52 5.61 -0.69 0.19
N GLU A 53 6.71 0.03 0.33
CA GLU A 53 6.70 1.49 0.60
C GLU A 53 6.06 2.28 -0.56
N VAL A 54 6.36 1.93 -1.79
CA VAL A 54 5.72 2.57 -2.97
C VAL A 54 4.21 2.31 -2.99
N VAL A 55 3.77 1.10 -2.65
CA VAL A 55 2.34 0.77 -2.53
C VAL A 55 1.68 1.59 -1.43
N HIS A 56 2.32 1.68 -0.27
CA HIS A 56 1.84 2.48 0.86
C HIS A 56 1.66 3.96 0.47
N GLN A 57 2.65 4.57 -0.16
CA GLN A 57 2.59 5.96 -0.63
C GLN A 57 1.46 6.17 -1.65
N LYS A 58 1.21 5.18 -2.51
CA LYS A 58 0.11 5.25 -3.48
C LYS A 58 -1.26 5.22 -2.79
N ILE A 59 -1.43 4.37 -1.79
CA ILE A 59 -2.66 4.31 -0.98
C ILE A 59 -2.87 5.66 -0.28
N HIS A 60 -1.83 6.20 0.33
CA HIS A 60 -1.87 7.49 1.01
C HIS A 60 -2.29 8.62 0.06
N ALA A 61 -1.72 8.66 -1.14
CA ALA A 61 -2.09 9.65 -2.15
C ALA A 61 -3.56 9.56 -2.56
N LEU A 62 -4.13 8.36 -2.66
CA LEU A 62 -5.55 8.16 -2.94
C LEU A 62 -6.44 8.63 -1.78
N MET A 63 -6.01 8.41 -0.54
CA MET A 63 -6.70 8.92 0.65
C MET A 63 -6.70 10.45 0.66
N ASP A 64 -5.57 11.07 0.40
CA ASP A 64 -5.41 12.52 0.32
C ASP A 64 -6.30 13.12 -0.79
N GLU A 65 -6.42 12.43 -1.92
CA GLU A 65 -7.31 12.84 -3.00
C GLU A 65 -8.78 12.90 -2.55
N VAL A 66 -9.25 11.89 -1.82
CA VAL A 66 -10.61 11.87 -1.26
C VAL A 66 -10.80 13.03 -0.27
N ILE A 67 -9.84 13.26 0.62
CA ILE A 67 -9.89 14.34 1.61
C ILE A 67 -9.91 15.70 0.93
N SER A 68 -9.13 15.89 -0.15
CA SER A 68 -9.02 17.16 -0.88
C SER A 68 -10.31 17.60 -1.58
N GLN A 69 -11.25 16.69 -1.81
CA GLN A 69 -12.55 16.99 -2.42
C GLN A 69 -13.50 17.78 -1.51
N ASN A 70 -13.12 18.01 -0.26
CA ASN A 70 -13.85 18.83 0.71
C ASN A 70 -15.32 18.42 0.95
N HIS A 71 -15.62 17.15 0.89
CA HIS A 71 -16.92 16.63 1.28
C HIS A 71 -17.16 16.82 2.79
N ASN A 72 -18.43 16.78 3.22
CA ASN A 72 -18.71 16.67 4.64
C ASN A 72 -18.20 15.32 5.19
N ALA A 73 -18.08 15.21 6.52
CA ALA A 73 -17.48 14.03 7.15
C ALA A 73 -18.17 12.70 6.78
N ILE A 74 -19.50 12.70 6.61
CA ILE A 74 -20.26 11.51 6.24
C ILE A 74 -19.94 11.10 4.78
N ALA A 75 -20.00 12.04 3.85
CA ALA A 75 -19.71 11.80 2.45
C ALA A 75 -18.24 11.39 2.25
N GLU A 76 -17.31 12.00 2.96
CA GLU A 76 -15.88 11.63 2.96
C GLU A 76 -15.68 10.18 3.40
N ASN A 77 -16.37 9.75 4.47
CA ASN A 77 -16.32 8.38 4.96
C ASN A 77 -16.84 7.38 3.91
N PHE A 78 -17.94 7.70 3.23
CA PHE A 78 -18.45 6.86 2.12
C PHE A 78 -17.49 6.80 0.94
N GLN A 79 -16.90 7.93 0.54
CA GLN A 79 -15.91 7.98 -0.54
C GLN A 79 -14.66 7.16 -0.18
N MET A 80 -14.18 7.26 1.04
CA MET A 80 -13.06 6.49 1.53
C MET A 80 -13.35 4.97 1.50
N ARG A 81 -14.54 4.58 1.96
CA ARG A 81 -14.99 3.19 1.90
C ARG A 81 -15.05 2.64 0.47
N GLU A 82 -15.60 3.41 -0.47
CA GLU A 82 -15.69 2.97 -1.87
C GLU A 82 -14.29 2.87 -2.50
N MET A 83 -13.38 3.80 -2.23
CA MET A 83 -11.99 3.73 -2.66
C MET A 83 -11.30 2.45 -2.17
N PHE A 84 -11.42 2.13 -0.88
CA PHE A 84 -10.86 0.88 -0.32
C PHE A 84 -11.51 -0.36 -0.94
N LYS A 85 -12.83 -0.35 -1.11
CA LYS A 85 -13.56 -1.46 -1.73
C LYS A 85 -13.08 -1.73 -3.15
N GLU A 86 -12.96 -0.71 -3.98
CA GLU A 86 -12.43 -0.84 -5.35
C GLU A 86 -11.00 -1.37 -5.36
N MET A 87 -10.17 -0.84 -4.48
CA MET A 87 -8.79 -1.26 -4.34
C MET A 87 -8.68 -2.74 -3.94
N PHE A 88 -9.47 -3.18 -2.94
CA PHE A 88 -9.41 -4.56 -2.43
C PHE A 88 -10.19 -5.58 -3.27
N GLN A 89 -11.16 -5.17 -4.09
CA GLN A 89 -11.85 -6.10 -5.00
C GLN A 89 -10.93 -6.68 -6.07
N SER A 90 -9.87 -5.98 -6.43
CA SER A 90 -8.86 -6.43 -7.40
C SER A 90 -7.71 -7.21 -6.75
N PHE A 91 -7.66 -7.32 -5.43
CA PHE A 91 -6.59 -7.99 -4.71
C PHE A 91 -6.89 -9.48 -4.49
N ASP A 92 -6.09 -10.33 -5.12
CA ASP A 92 -5.89 -11.68 -4.65
C ASP A 92 -5.19 -11.63 -3.27
N GLN A 93 -5.75 -12.30 -2.26
CA GLN A 93 -5.15 -12.35 -0.91
C GLN A 93 -3.86 -13.18 -0.83
N SER A 94 -3.56 -13.92 -1.87
CA SER A 94 -2.36 -14.77 -1.96
C SER A 94 -1.04 -14.01 -1.77
N PRO A 95 -0.81 -12.83 -2.39
CA PRO A 95 0.40 -12.06 -2.16
C PRO A 95 0.61 -11.61 -0.72
N ALA A 96 -0.44 -11.13 -0.05
CA ALA A 96 -0.38 -10.72 1.36
C ALA A 96 -0.06 -11.91 2.28
N TYR A 97 -0.64 -13.06 2.01
CA TYR A 97 -0.33 -14.31 2.72
C TYR A 97 1.14 -14.71 2.54
N GLN A 98 1.65 -14.67 1.31
CA GLN A 98 3.06 -14.98 1.02
C GLN A 98 4.01 -13.99 1.70
N LEU A 99 3.68 -12.71 1.71
CA LEU A 99 4.47 -11.69 2.39
C LEU A 99 4.53 -11.98 3.89
N LYS A 100 3.40 -12.23 4.53
CA LYS A 100 3.31 -12.58 5.95
C LYS A 100 4.08 -13.84 6.30
N LYS A 101 3.98 -14.87 5.47
CA LYS A 101 4.61 -16.17 5.71
C LYS A 101 6.12 -16.15 5.52
N HIS A 102 6.61 -15.51 4.47
CA HIS A 102 8.01 -15.59 4.05
C HIS A 102 8.84 -14.35 4.40
N TYR A 103 8.18 -13.20 4.63
CA TYR A 103 8.80 -11.92 4.96
C TYR A 103 8.06 -11.24 6.12
N PRO A 104 7.99 -11.90 7.30
CA PRO A 104 7.12 -11.45 8.40
C PRO A 104 7.50 -10.08 8.96
N GLU A 105 8.78 -9.72 8.98
CA GLU A 105 9.25 -8.41 9.46
C GLU A 105 8.79 -7.27 8.54
N ILE A 106 8.86 -7.48 7.22
CA ILE A 106 8.38 -6.51 6.23
C ILE A 106 6.87 -6.36 6.33
N TYR A 107 6.16 -7.48 6.45
CA TYR A 107 4.71 -7.49 6.63
C TYR A 107 4.27 -6.75 7.90
N GLN A 108 4.93 -7.01 9.01
CA GLN A 108 4.63 -6.37 10.28
C GLN A 108 4.82 -4.85 10.20
N LYS A 109 5.94 -4.39 9.67
CA LYS A 109 6.21 -2.96 9.47
C LYS A 109 5.18 -2.29 8.57
N MET A 110 4.81 -2.95 7.46
CA MET A 110 3.76 -2.47 6.57
C MET A 110 2.43 -2.33 7.31
N MET A 111 2.02 -3.34 8.09
CA MET A 111 0.77 -3.31 8.83
C MET A 111 0.75 -2.25 9.94
N GLU A 112 1.87 -2.04 10.63
CA GLU A 112 1.99 -1.00 11.65
C GLU A 112 1.78 0.40 11.04
N ASN A 113 2.39 0.68 9.89
CA ASN A 113 2.20 1.93 9.17
C ASN A 113 0.74 2.11 8.70
N GLU A 114 0.13 1.08 8.13
CA GLU A 114 -1.26 1.10 7.68
C GLU A 114 -2.24 1.34 8.84
N ILE A 115 -2.03 0.71 9.98
CA ILE A 115 -2.87 0.90 11.17
C ILE A 115 -2.73 2.33 11.70
N GLU A 116 -1.53 2.87 11.76
CA GLU A 116 -1.29 4.26 12.21
C GLU A 116 -2.00 5.26 11.29
N ASP A 117 -1.84 5.12 9.98
CA ASP A 117 -2.45 6.03 8.99
C ASP A 117 -3.97 5.94 9.00
N CYS A 118 -4.53 4.72 9.05
CA CYS A 118 -5.98 4.53 9.16
C CYS A 118 -6.52 5.13 10.46
N SER A 119 -5.83 4.93 11.58
CA SER A 119 -6.23 5.49 12.88
C SER A 119 -6.24 7.02 12.85
N GLN A 120 -5.23 7.62 12.25
CA GLN A 120 -5.15 9.08 12.10
C GLN A 120 -6.26 9.62 11.19
N MET A 121 -6.51 8.96 10.07
CA MET A 121 -7.58 9.31 9.14
C MET A 121 -8.95 9.26 9.82
N PHE A 122 -9.27 8.19 10.55
CA PHE A 122 -10.54 8.08 11.26
C PHE A 122 -10.69 9.14 12.34
N ARG A 123 -9.63 9.43 13.09
CA ARG A 123 -9.63 10.49 14.10
C ARG A 123 -9.95 11.84 13.49
N GLN A 124 -9.29 12.20 12.39
CA GLN A 124 -9.52 13.44 11.67
C GLN A 124 -10.96 13.53 11.13
N ASN A 125 -11.49 12.43 10.59
CA ASN A 125 -12.87 12.38 10.10
C ASN A 125 -13.88 12.56 11.23
N ILE A 126 -13.66 11.94 12.40
CA ILE A 126 -14.50 12.10 13.58
C ILE A 126 -14.49 13.56 14.07
N GLU A 127 -13.32 14.16 14.20
CA GLU A 127 -13.17 15.57 14.61
C GLU A 127 -13.87 16.51 13.63
N LYS A 128 -13.71 16.28 12.33
CA LYS A 128 -14.41 17.03 11.28
C LYS A 128 -15.94 16.89 11.41
N GLY A 129 -16.43 15.68 11.61
CA GLY A 129 -17.87 15.40 11.76
C GLY A 129 -18.47 16.04 12.99
N ILE A 130 -17.75 16.06 14.11
CA ILE A 130 -18.17 16.76 15.33
C ILE A 130 -18.23 18.28 15.08
N THR A 131 -17.20 18.86 14.47
CA THR A 131 -17.15 20.29 14.12
C THR A 131 -18.27 20.69 13.18
N GLN A 132 -18.65 19.83 12.24
CA GLN A 132 -19.77 20.05 11.31
C GLN A 132 -21.15 19.78 11.93
N GLY A 133 -21.23 19.30 13.17
CA GLY A 133 -22.47 18.93 13.83
C GLY A 133 -23.12 17.65 13.28
N LEU A 134 -22.38 16.82 12.53
CA LEU A 134 -22.84 15.57 11.94
C LEU A 134 -22.65 14.35 12.87
N TYR A 135 -21.66 14.41 13.76
CA TYR A 135 -21.36 13.37 14.75
C TYR A 135 -21.59 13.89 16.16
N ARG A 136 -21.92 13.00 17.07
CA ARG A 136 -22.10 13.32 18.50
C ARG A 136 -20.75 13.64 19.14
N GLN A 137 -20.73 14.58 20.09
CA GLN A 137 -19.50 14.96 20.82
C GLN A 137 -18.97 13.84 21.72
N GLU A 138 -19.84 12.94 22.17
CA GLU A 138 -19.53 11.80 23.06
C GLU A 138 -19.27 10.50 22.25
N THR A 139 -18.46 10.60 21.20
CA THR A 139 -18.05 9.42 20.43
C THR A 139 -16.71 8.94 20.98
N ASP A 140 -16.72 7.83 21.72
CA ASP A 140 -15.51 7.14 22.16
C ASP A 140 -14.84 6.38 21.02
#